data_aca4c4c49fab820d995a3bb50608fc13
#
_entry.id   aca4c4c49fab820d995a3bb50608fc13
#
_cell.length_a   1.000
_cell.length_b   1.000
_cell.length_c   1.000
_cell.angle_alpha   90.00
_cell.angle_beta   90.00
_cell.angle_gamma   90.00
#
_symmetry.space_group_name_H-M   'P 1'
#
loop_
_entity.id
_entity.type
_entity.pdbx_description
1 polymer ?
#
loop_
_entity_poly.entity_id
_entity_poly.type
_entity_poly.pdbx_seq_one_letter_code
_entity_poly.pdbx_strand_id
1 'polypeptide(L)'
;MATLFTILAIGFVLGIRHATDPDHVIAVSTIVTREQKLSRAAGIGIAWGIGHTITIFAVGSILILFRVTLPPRLGLSMELAVGLMLIFLGIRNLRATFFVPVKAQAHSHPHYHSHGDYIHAHEDTHRHAAEATPVSRLDRLFGRLPLYRSLRPLAIGIVHGLAGSAAIALLVLSTINSAAWALAYLVIFGIGTVLGMVLITLAMASTFSFGQKRFARIGQHFGLAAGLISLVFGIFVTYQIGFSDGLFTSHPIWTPR
;
A
#
# COMPACT_ATOMS: atom_id res chain seq x y z
N MET A 1 -3.73 -35.19 11.86
CA MET A 1 -3.37 -34.66 10.53
C MET A 1 -4.45 -33.74 9.96
N ALA A 2 -5.73 -34.13 9.97
CA ALA A 2 -6.83 -33.30 9.47
C ALA A 2 -6.88 -31.89 10.13
N THR A 3 -6.67 -31.82 11.45
CA THR A 3 -6.67 -30.55 12.21
C THR A 3 -5.55 -29.59 11.79
N LEU A 4 -4.36 -30.10 11.45
CA LEU A 4 -3.24 -29.24 11.01
C LEU A 4 -3.47 -28.65 9.63
N PHE A 5 -3.96 -29.44 8.67
CA PHE A 5 -4.34 -28.92 7.36
C PHE A 5 -5.44 -27.86 7.46
N THR A 6 -6.40 -28.06 8.36
CA THR A 6 -7.46 -27.06 8.62
C THR A 6 -6.87 -25.77 9.16
N ILE A 7 -5.92 -25.82 10.11
CA ILE A 7 -5.26 -24.62 10.66
C ILE A 7 -4.48 -23.88 9.56
N LEU A 8 -3.77 -24.58 8.69
CA LEU A 8 -3.04 -23.98 7.57
C LEU A 8 -4.00 -23.34 6.56
N ALA A 9 -5.11 -24.02 6.23
CA ALA A 9 -6.14 -23.47 5.34
C ALA A 9 -6.78 -22.21 5.93
N ILE A 10 -7.08 -22.21 7.24
CA ILE A 10 -7.56 -21.03 7.96
C ILE A 10 -6.50 -19.91 7.88
N GLY A 11 -5.21 -20.23 8.10
CA GLY A 11 -4.14 -19.25 7.98
C GLY A 11 -4.10 -18.58 6.61
N PHE A 12 -4.23 -19.34 5.53
CA PHE A 12 -4.30 -18.81 4.17
C PHE A 12 -5.48 -17.86 3.96
N VAL A 13 -6.68 -18.28 4.36
CA VAL A 13 -7.91 -17.47 4.25
C VAL A 13 -7.82 -16.21 5.10
N LEU A 14 -7.30 -16.32 6.32
CA LEU A 14 -7.07 -15.17 7.20
C LEU A 14 -6.05 -14.20 6.59
N GLY A 15 -5.01 -14.71 5.92
CA GLY A 15 -4.06 -13.88 5.19
C GLY A 15 -4.71 -13.07 4.06
N ILE A 16 -5.57 -13.70 3.25
CA ILE A 16 -6.33 -12.99 2.22
C ILE A 16 -7.25 -11.95 2.85
N ARG A 17 -7.98 -12.31 3.91
CA ARG A 17 -8.87 -11.39 4.62
C ARG A 17 -8.12 -10.22 5.21
N HIS A 18 -6.97 -10.46 5.84
CA HIS A 18 -6.13 -9.42 6.41
C HIS A 18 -5.74 -8.34 5.39
N ALA A 19 -5.48 -8.71 4.14
CA ALA A 19 -5.24 -7.74 3.08
C ALA A 19 -6.45 -6.81 2.82
N THR A 20 -7.66 -7.16 3.28
CA THR A 20 -8.87 -6.34 3.13
C THR A 20 -9.10 -5.37 4.30
N ASP A 21 -8.22 -5.34 5.29
CA ASP A 21 -8.36 -4.44 6.43
C ASP A 21 -8.36 -2.97 5.96
N PRO A 22 -9.13 -2.08 6.63
CA PRO A 22 -9.36 -0.71 6.15
C PRO A 22 -8.08 0.09 5.91
N ASP A 23 -7.09 -0.07 6.77
CA ASP A 23 -5.78 0.60 6.65
C ASP A 23 -5.02 0.18 5.38
N HIS A 24 -5.11 -1.10 5.01
CA HIS A 24 -4.54 -1.63 3.76
C HIS A 24 -5.24 -1.06 2.53
N VAL A 25 -6.58 -1.10 2.52
CA VAL A 25 -7.39 -0.59 1.41
C VAL A 25 -7.14 0.91 1.22
N ILE A 26 -7.09 1.67 2.32
CA ILE A 26 -6.81 3.11 2.30
C ILE A 26 -5.39 3.38 1.80
N ALA A 27 -4.37 2.66 2.30
CA ALA A 27 -3.00 2.83 1.86
C ALA A 27 -2.85 2.54 0.36
N VAL A 28 -3.38 1.39 -0.14
CA VAL A 28 -3.30 1.02 -1.55
C VAL A 28 -4.03 2.02 -2.44
N SER A 29 -5.17 2.53 -2.00
CA SER A 29 -5.92 3.53 -2.77
C SER A 29 -5.08 4.75 -3.09
N THR A 30 -4.27 5.25 -2.13
CA THR A 30 -3.39 6.41 -2.36
C THR A 30 -2.24 6.13 -3.32
N ILE A 31 -1.79 4.86 -3.39
CA ILE A 31 -0.64 4.47 -4.19
C ILE A 31 -1.06 4.22 -5.65
N VAL A 32 -2.22 3.58 -5.88
CA VAL A 32 -2.63 3.13 -7.21
C VAL A 32 -3.58 4.07 -7.95
N THR A 33 -4.08 5.14 -7.32
CA THR A 33 -4.99 6.11 -7.97
C THR A 33 -4.46 6.68 -9.28
N ARG A 34 -3.16 6.67 -9.51
CA ARG A 34 -2.51 7.19 -10.72
C ARG A 34 -1.91 6.12 -11.61
N GLU A 35 -2.00 4.85 -11.19
CA GLU A 35 -1.42 3.77 -11.98
C GLU A 35 -2.41 3.29 -13.04
N GLN A 36 -2.02 3.43 -14.29
CA GLN A 36 -2.86 3.04 -15.44
C GLN A 36 -2.56 1.63 -15.97
N LYS A 37 -1.39 1.07 -15.60
CA LYS A 37 -0.96 -0.25 -16.07
C LYS A 37 -1.18 -1.30 -14.98
N LEU A 38 -2.06 -2.25 -15.23
CA LEU A 38 -2.35 -3.35 -14.29
C LEU A 38 -1.10 -4.17 -13.92
N SER A 39 -0.17 -4.36 -14.85
CA SER A 39 1.09 -5.05 -14.55
C SER A 39 1.95 -4.32 -13.51
N ARG A 40 1.94 -2.99 -13.53
CA ARG A 40 2.62 -2.19 -12.50
C ARG A 40 1.88 -2.23 -11.18
N ALA A 41 0.55 -2.18 -11.21
CA ALA A 41 -0.28 -2.33 -10.01
C ALA A 41 -0.03 -3.69 -9.35
N ALA A 42 0.03 -4.78 -10.11
CA ALA A 42 0.40 -6.09 -9.60
C ALA A 42 1.79 -6.08 -8.94
N GLY A 43 2.79 -5.48 -9.60
CA GLY A 43 4.13 -5.33 -9.03
C GLY A 43 4.17 -4.54 -7.71
N ILE A 44 3.34 -3.49 -7.58
CA ILE A 44 3.16 -2.75 -6.34
C ILE A 44 2.57 -3.66 -5.25
N GLY A 45 1.51 -4.40 -5.55
CA GLY A 45 0.86 -5.33 -4.62
C GLY A 45 1.82 -6.44 -4.15
N ILE A 46 2.61 -7.01 -5.05
CA ILE A 46 3.63 -8.03 -4.73
C ILE A 46 4.71 -7.44 -3.81
N ALA A 47 5.33 -6.33 -4.19
CA ALA A 47 6.41 -5.74 -3.42
C ALA A 47 5.94 -5.31 -2.01
N TRP A 48 4.75 -4.72 -1.93
CA TRP A 48 4.15 -4.34 -0.65
C TRP A 48 3.79 -5.56 0.20
N GLY A 49 3.13 -6.56 -0.38
CA GLY A 49 2.77 -7.81 0.31
C GLY A 49 4.00 -8.56 0.83
N ILE A 50 5.08 -8.61 0.06
CA ILE A 50 6.36 -9.21 0.50
C ILE A 50 6.94 -8.42 1.69
N GLY A 51 7.03 -7.09 1.61
CA GLY A 51 7.54 -6.27 2.71
C GLY A 51 6.73 -6.47 3.99
N HIS A 52 5.40 -6.48 3.87
CA HIS A 52 4.48 -6.73 4.96
C HIS A 52 4.65 -8.13 5.58
N THR A 53 4.71 -9.15 4.75
CA THR A 53 4.90 -10.54 5.19
C THR A 53 6.25 -10.75 5.87
N ILE A 54 7.33 -10.14 5.36
CA ILE A 54 8.65 -10.19 6.00
C ILE A 54 8.58 -9.67 7.44
N THR A 55 7.90 -8.55 7.66
CA THR A 55 7.78 -7.96 9.00
C THR A 55 6.96 -8.83 9.93
N ILE A 56 5.78 -9.31 9.48
CA ILE A 56 4.94 -10.21 10.28
C ILE A 56 5.69 -11.49 10.61
N PHE A 57 6.39 -12.07 9.64
CA PHE A 57 7.17 -13.29 9.84
C PHE A 57 8.31 -13.05 10.82
N ALA A 58 9.03 -11.94 10.71
CA ALA A 58 10.13 -11.60 11.63
C ALA A 58 9.61 -11.41 13.06
N VAL A 59 8.59 -10.57 13.25
CA VAL A 59 8.01 -10.30 14.57
C VAL A 59 7.37 -11.57 15.14
N GLY A 60 6.55 -12.27 14.37
CA GLY A 60 5.91 -13.52 14.79
C GLY A 60 6.92 -14.62 15.15
N SER A 61 8.01 -14.76 14.37
CA SER A 61 9.07 -15.73 14.68
C SER A 61 9.77 -15.40 15.98
N ILE A 62 10.04 -14.12 16.27
CA ILE A 62 10.63 -13.70 17.54
C ILE A 62 9.71 -14.08 18.71
N LEU A 63 8.40 -13.78 18.59
CA LEU A 63 7.43 -14.10 19.64
C LEU A 63 7.34 -15.63 19.90
N ILE A 64 7.36 -16.43 18.80
CA ILE A 64 7.29 -17.90 18.91
C ILE A 64 8.57 -18.49 19.54
N LEU A 65 9.74 -18.13 19.00
CA LEU A 65 11.00 -18.76 19.36
C LEU A 65 11.44 -18.37 20.76
N PHE A 66 11.23 -17.13 21.15
CA PHE A 66 11.64 -16.63 22.47
C PHE A 66 10.51 -16.68 23.51
N ARG A 67 9.29 -17.06 23.10
CA ARG A 67 8.11 -17.12 23.98
C ARG A 67 7.86 -15.82 24.76
N VAL A 68 8.16 -14.68 24.13
CA VAL A 68 7.96 -13.35 24.72
C VAL A 68 6.61 -12.79 24.32
N THR A 69 6.00 -12.04 25.23
CA THR A 69 4.80 -11.23 24.92
C THR A 69 5.24 -9.84 24.52
N LEU A 70 4.54 -9.24 23.55
CA LEU A 70 4.84 -7.89 23.09
C LEU A 70 4.43 -6.89 24.19
N PRO A 71 5.35 -6.02 24.67
CA PRO A 71 5.01 -4.98 25.62
C PRO A 71 3.99 -4.01 25.00
N PRO A 72 2.95 -3.59 25.76
CA PRO A 72 1.88 -2.71 25.24
C PRO A 72 2.41 -1.45 24.53
N ARG A 73 3.38 -0.78 25.11
CA ARG A 73 3.99 0.41 24.51
C ARG A 73 4.66 0.14 23.18
N LEU A 74 5.30 -1.03 23.00
CA LEU A 74 5.94 -1.41 21.76
C LEU A 74 4.88 -1.67 20.69
N GLY A 75 3.82 -2.45 21.00
CA GLY A 75 2.70 -2.68 20.08
C GLY A 75 2.04 -1.38 19.61
N LEU A 76 1.70 -0.49 20.55
CA LEU A 76 1.13 0.82 20.24
C LEU A 76 2.07 1.71 19.42
N SER A 77 3.40 1.65 19.66
CA SER A 77 4.38 2.41 18.87
C SER A 77 4.44 1.90 17.43
N MET A 78 4.32 0.60 17.22
CA MET A 78 4.27 -0.02 15.90
C MET A 78 3.00 0.40 15.15
N GLU A 79 1.84 0.39 15.80
CA GLU A 79 0.59 0.89 15.22
C GLU A 79 0.63 2.39 14.93
N LEU A 80 1.26 3.20 15.81
CA LEU A 80 1.48 4.63 15.58
C LEU A 80 2.28 4.87 14.28
N ALA A 81 3.30 4.07 14.02
CA ALA A 81 4.08 4.19 12.80
C ALA A 81 3.20 4.02 11.54
N VAL A 82 2.18 3.14 11.58
CA VAL A 82 1.22 2.98 10.49
C VAL A 82 0.30 4.20 10.38
N GLY A 83 -0.22 4.72 11.49
CA GLY A 83 -1.00 5.98 11.48
C GLY A 83 -0.23 7.13 10.84
N LEU A 84 1.03 7.34 11.23
CA LEU A 84 1.91 8.35 10.66
C LEU A 84 2.21 8.11 9.18
N MET A 85 2.38 6.86 8.77
CA MET A 85 2.55 6.49 7.37
C MET A 85 1.31 6.86 6.54
N LEU A 86 0.10 6.60 7.04
CA LEU A 86 -1.15 6.96 6.36
C LEU A 86 -1.30 8.48 6.22
N ILE A 87 -0.94 9.26 7.25
CA ILE A 87 -0.88 10.72 7.20
C ILE A 87 0.09 11.17 6.09
N PHE A 88 1.30 10.60 6.08
CA PHE A 88 2.30 10.91 5.07
C PHE A 88 1.83 10.60 3.64
N LEU A 89 1.22 9.42 3.43
CA LEU A 89 0.66 9.02 2.13
C LEU A 89 -0.47 9.94 1.71
N GLY A 90 -1.38 10.30 2.64
CA GLY A 90 -2.47 11.23 2.42
C GLY A 90 -1.97 12.61 1.97
N ILE A 91 -1.08 13.22 2.74
CA ILE A 91 -0.47 14.52 2.42
C ILE A 91 0.22 14.48 1.05
N ARG A 92 1.00 13.44 0.79
CA ARG A 92 1.71 13.28 -0.48
C ARG A 92 0.75 13.17 -1.66
N ASN A 93 -0.34 12.39 -1.50
CA ASN A 93 -1.33 12.23 -2.55
C ASN A 93 -2.10 13.53 -2.83
N LEU A 94 -2.46 14.27 -1.78
CA LEU A 94 -3.09 15.60 -1.90
C LEU A 94 -2.16 16.59 -2.59
N ARG A 95 -0.92 16.71 -2.14
CA ARG A 95 0.07 17.57 -2.81
C ARG A 95 0.22 17.24 -4.28
N ALA A 96 0.31 15.97 -4.61
CA ALA A 96 0.41 15.53 -5.99
C ALA A 96 -0.86 15.83 -6.81
N THR A 97 -2.02 15.96 -6.19
CA THR A 97 -3.28 16.30 -6.87
C THR A 97 -3.43 17.82 -7.06
N PHE A 98 -3.03 18.63 -6.08
CA PHE A 98 -3.17 20.09 -6.14
C PHE A 98 -2.07 20.78 -6.95
N PHE A 99 -0.82 20.29 -6.87
CA PHE A 99 0.33 20.97 -7.45
C PHE A 99 0.80 20.41 -8.79
N VAL A 100 0.16 19.36 -9.30
CA VAL A 100 0.40 18.88 -10.66
C VAL A 100 -0.74 19.37 -11.55
N PRO A 101 -0.50 20.37 -12.39
CA PRO A 101 -1.51 20.78 -13.38
C PRO A 101 -1.79 19.59 -14.31
N VAL A 102 -3.07 19.33 -14.55
CA VAL A 102 -3.52 18.44 -15.61
C VAL A 102 -3.13 19.07 -16.95
N LYS A 103 -1.90 18.87 -17.35
CA LYS A 103 -1.46 19.10 -18.73
C LYS A 103 -1.29 17.74 -19.40
N ALA A 104 -2.39 17.21 -19.86
CA ALA A 104 -2.38 16.25 -20.94
C ALA A 104 -3.68 16.42 -21.72
N GLN A 105 -3.94 17.61 -22.19
CA GLN A 105 -4.73 17.74 -23.40
C GLN A 105 -3.79 17.35 -24.54
N ALA A 106 -4.06 16.20 -25.16
CA ALA A 106 -3.56 15.95 -26.48
C ALA A 106 -4.15 17.08 -27.35
N HIS A 107 -3.34 18.05 -27.70
CA HIS A 107 -3.75 19.04 -28.69
C HIS A 107 -3.06 18.65 -30.00
N SER A 108 -3.83 18.58 -31.04
CA SER A 108 -3.30 18.50 -32.40
C SER A 108 -3.05 19.91 -32.86
N HIS A 109 -1.89 20.17 -33.38
CA HIS A 109 -1.59 21.38 -34.12
C HIS A 109 -0.94 20.99 -35.43
N PRO A 110 -1.27 21.65 -36.54
CA PRO A 110 -0.69 21.34 -37.83
C PRO A 110 0.79 21.69 -37.82
N HIS A 111 1.64 20.70 -38.12
CA HIS A 111 3.05 20.92 -38.39
C HIS A 111 3.27 21.01 -39.90
N TYR A 112 3.96 22.07 -40.31
CA TYR A 112 4.33 22.29 -41.69
C TYR A 112 5.76 21.75 -41.90
N HIS A 113 5.88 20.77 -42.77
CA HIS A 113 7.19 20.26 -43.19
C HIS A 113 7.39 20.50 -44.68
N SER A 114 8.59 20.89 -45.09
CA SER A 114 8.99 21.02 -46.47
C SER A 114 9.82 19.82 -46.86
N HIS A 115 9.37 19.07 -47.84
CA HIS A 115 10.14 18.04 -48.52
C HIS A 115 10.34 18.46 -49.97
N GLY A 116 11.45 19.17 -50.27
CA GLY A 116 11.67 19.73 -51.57
C GLY A 116 10.71 20.85 -51.92
N ASP A 117 10.02 20.77 -53.06
CA ASP A 117 9.10 21.81 -53.54
C ASP A 117 7.69 21.73 -52.97
N TYR A 118 7.39 20.79 -52.06
CA TYR A 118 6.05 20.61 -51.48
C TYR A 118 6.03 20.87 -49.99
N ILE A 119 5.18 21.81 -49.56
CA ILE A 119 4.82 22.07 -48.18
C ILE A 119 3.46 21.41 -47.92
N HIS A 120 3.42 20.43 -47.00
CA HIS A 120 2.17 19.83 -46.58
C HIS A 120 2.03 19.85 -45.05
N ALA A 121 0.82 19.88 -44.58
CA ALA A 121 0.50 19.85 -43.16
C ALA A 121 -0.14 18.49 -42.81
N HIS A 122 0.35 17.84 -41.76
CA HIS A 122 -0.37 16.73 -41.14
C HIS A 122 -0.61 17.01 -39.67
N GLU A 123 -1.71 16.48 -39.16
CA GLU A 123 -2.03 16.50 -37.75
C GLU A 123 -1.30 15.37 -37.05
N ASP A 124 -0.20 15.70 -36.36
CA ASP A 124 0.44 14.78 -35.45
C ASP A 124 -0.08 15.00 -34.03
N THR A 125 -0.68 13.96 -33.45
CA THR A 125 -1.07 13.96 -32.04
C THR A 125 0.17 13.68 -31.19
N HIS A 126 0.84 14.73 -30.75
CA HIS A 126 1.91 14.61 -29.78
C HIS A 126 1.35 14.47 -28.36
N ARG A 127 1.53 13.29 -27.76
CA ARG A 127 1.42 13.13 -26.32
C ARG A 127 2.74 13.59 -25.71
N HIS A 128 2.81 14.82 -25.29
CA HIS A 128 3.83 15.20 -24.33
C HIS A 128 3.59 14.35 -23.08
N ALA A 129 4.55 13.46 -22.79
CA ALA A 129 4.56 12.76 -21.52
C ALA A 129 4.46 13.82 -20.44
N ALA A 130 3.40 13.78 -19.65
CA ALA A 130 3.21 14.70 -18.53
C ALA A 130 4.50 14.66 -17.72
N GLU A 131 5.25 15.77 -17.75
CA GLU A 131 6.46 15.90 -16.94
C GLU A 131 6.06 15.67 -15.48
N ALA A 132 6.76 14.75 -14.92
CA ALA A 132 6.52 14.15 -13.64
C ALA A 132 6.24 15.19 -12.55
N THR A 133 5.26 14.86 -11.70
CA THR A 133 5.09 15.33 -10.32
C THR A 133 6.39 15.87 -9.74
N PRO A 134 6.35 16.88 -8.85
CA PRO A 134 7.53 17.30 -8.10
C PRO A 134 8.03 16.10 -7.30
N VAL A 135 8.92 15.38 -7.93
CA VAL A 135 9.57 14.18 -7.46
C VAL A 135 10.49 14.62 -6.35
N SER A 136 10.48 13.92 -5.22
CA SER A 136 11.48 14.13 -4.18
C SER A 136 12.88 14.10 -4.83
N ARG A 137 13.86 14.74 -4.21
CA ARG A 137 15.24 14.71 -4.73
C ARG A 137 15.71 13.27 -4.99
N LEU A 138 15.28 12.33 -4.16
CA LEU A 138 15.55 10.89 -4.30
C LEU A 138 14.86 10.28 -5.53
N ASP A 139 13.61 10.61 -5.80
CA ASP A 139 12.92 10.16 -7.01
C ASP A 139 13.55 10.70 -8.29
N ARG A 140 14.16 11.90 -8.23
CA ARG A 140 14.86 12.51 -9.36
C ARG A 140 16.18 11.80 -9.64
N LEU A 141 16.89 11.38 -8.61
CA LEU A 141 18.19 10.69 -8.71
C LEU A 141 18.02 9.20 -9.06
N PHE A 142 17.06 8.53 -8.43
CA PHE A 142 16.94 7.06 -8.49
C PHE A 142 15.68 6.56 -9.22
N GLY A 143 14.74 7.42 -9.57
CA GLY A 143 13.44 7.04 -10.16
C GLY A 143 13.52 6.31 -11.52
N ARG A 144 14.69 6.36 -12.20
CA ARG A 144 14.95 5.59 -13.42
C ARG A 144 15.34 4.13 -13.14
N LEU A 145 15.76 3.83 -11.91
CA LEU A 145 16.17 2.47 -11.54
C LEU A 145 14.92 1.62 -11.28
N PRO A 146 14.74 0.50 -11.98
CA PRO A 146 13.60 -0.39 -11.75
C PRO A 146 13.53 -0.89 -10.30
N LEU A 147 14.69 -1.09 -9.67
CA LEU A 147 14.82 -1.47 -8.27
C LEU A 147 14.21 -0.42 -7.31
N TYR A 148 14.47 0.86 -7.54
CA TYR A 148 13.92 1.94 -6.70
C TYR A 148 12.38 2.00 -6.73
N ARG A 149 11.79 1.71 -7.90
CA ARG A 149 10.33 1.66 -8.05
C ARG A 149 9.68 0.55 -7.21
N SER A 150 10.39 -0.56 -7.01
CA SER A 150 9.92 -1.69 -6.18
C SER A 150 10.24 -1.49 -4.70
N LEU A 151 11.34 -0.81 -4.37
CA LEU A 151 11.75 -0.56 -2.98
C LEU A 151 10.75 0.29 -2.20
N ARG A 152 10.06 1.20 -2.84
CA ARG A 152 9.09 2.08 -2.19
C ARG A 152 7.85 1.34 -1.69
N PRO A 153 7.10 0.56 -2.51
CA PRO A 153 6.02 -0.27 -2.03
C PRO A 153 6.49 -1.29 -0.97
N LEU A 154 7.69 -1.86 -1.13
CA LEU A 154 8.30 -2.76 -0.18
C LEU A 154 8.50 -2.07 1.18
N ALA A 155 9.09 -0.87 1.21
CA ALA A 155 9.32 -0.11 2.46
C ALA A 155 8.00 0.25 3.15
N ILE A 156 6.97 0.63 2.38
CA ILE A 156 5.63 0.87 2.90
C ILE A 156 5.06 -0.44 3.49
N GLY A 157 5.27 -1.57 2.82
CA GLY A 157 4.87 -2.89 3.31
C GLY A 157 5.55 -3.26 4.62
N ILE A 158 6.87 -3.02 4.74
CA ILE A 158 7.63 -3.27 5.97
C ILE A 158 7.05 -2.46 7.14
N VAL A 159 6.81 -1.16 6.94
CA VAL A 159 6.24 -0.31 8.00
C VAL A 159 4.81 -0.75 8.33
N HIS A 160 4.02 -1.11 7.31
CA HIS A 160 2.64 -1.54 7.49
C HIS A 160 2.53 -2.89 8.21
N GLY A 161 3.47 -3.80 7.95
CA GLY A 161 3.54 -5.09 8.65
C GLY A 161 3.86 -4.98 10.15
N LEU A 162 4.26 -3.80 10.63
CA LEU A 162 4.40 -3.54 12.07
C LEU A 162 3.04 -3.34 12.75
N ALA A 163 1.96 -3.07 12.01
CA ALA A 163 0.63 -2.89 12.62
C ALA A 163 0.16 -4.15 13.33
N GLY A 164 -0.51 -3.95 14.44
CA GLY A 164 -1.10 -5.03 15.23
C GLY A 164 -2.32 -5.71 14.59
N SER A 165 -2.69 -5.34 13.36
CA SER A 165 -3.83 -5.89 12.60
C SER A 165 -3.72 -7.39 12.30
N ALA A 166 -2.53 -7.98 12.49
CA ALA A 166 -2.34 -9.44 12.49
C ALA A 166 -2.82 -10.14 13.78
N ALA A 167 -3.54 -9.45 14.66
CA ALA A 167 -3.97 -9.97 15.97
C ALA A 167 -4.66 -11.33 15.87
N ILE A 168 -5.58 -11.48 14.93
CA ILE A 168 -6.31 -12.75 14.74
C ILE A 168 -5.35 -13.87 14.33
N ALA A 169 -4.37 -13.56 13.47
CA ALA A 169 -3.36 -14.53 13.07
C ALA A 169 -2.47 -14.92 14.26
N LEU A 170 -2.10 -13.95 15.11
CA LEU A 170 -1.32 -14.19 16.32
C LEU A 170 -2.13 -14.99 17.38
N LEU A 171 -3.44 -14.75 17.45
CA LEU A 171 -4.34 -15.50 18.35
C LEU A 171 -4.40 -16.98 17.93
N VAL A 172 -4.59 -17.27 16.64
CA VAL A 172 -4.55 -18.66 16.14
C VAL A 172 -3.16 -19.25 16.36
N LEU A 173 -2.11 -18.47 16.16
CA LEU A 173 -0.73 -18.88 16.39
C LEU A 173 -0.51 -19.35 17.86
N SER A 174 -1.11 -18.67 18.83
CA SER A 174 -0.99 -19.02 20.25
C SER A 174 -1.59 -20.40 20.60
N THR A 175 -2.45 -20.95 19.74
CA THR A 175 -3.02 -22.30 19.90
C THR A 175 -2.12 -23.43 19.38
N ILE A 176 -1.03 -23.08 18.67
CA ILE A 176 -0.14 -24.07 18.05
C ILE A 176 1.03 -24.36 18.98
N ASN A 177 1.07 -25.57 19.54
CA ASN A 177 2.11 -25.97 20.50
C ASN A 177 3.49 -26.22 19.87
N SER A 178 3.56 -26.50 18.58
CA SER A 178 4.80 -26.80 17.87
C SER A 178 5.35 -25.59 17.13
N ALA A 179 6.58 -25.15 17.42
CA ALA A 179 7.22 -24.02 16.75
C ALA A 179 7.32 -24.22 15.24
N ALA A 180 7.59 -25.44 14.76
CA ALA A 180 7.66 -25.74 13.34
C ALA A 180 6.31 -25.51 12.63
N TRP A 181 5.21 -25.97 13.23
CA TRP A 181 3.86 -25.75 12.69
C TRP A 181 3.41 -24.29 12.81
N ALA A 182 3.83 -23.60 13.85
CA ALA A 182 3.59 -22.18 14.03
C ALA A 182 4.29 -21.35 12.94
N LEU A 183 5.55 -21.67 12.61
CA LEU A 183 6.28 -21.05 11.50
C LEU A 183 5.65 -21.38 10.15
N ALA A 184 5.24 -22.64 9.93
CA ALA A 184 4.54 -23.04 8.71
C ALA A 184 3.22 -22.26 8.55
N TYR A 185 2.46 -22.07 9.63
CA TYR A 185 1.26 -21.24 9.62
C TYR A 185 1.55 -19.78 9.22
N LEU A 186 2.61 -19.16 9.78
CA LEU A 186 3.00 -17.80 9.40
C LEU A 186 3.37 -17.68 7.92
N VAL A 187 4.07 -18.69 7.36
CA VAL A 187 4.40 -18.70 5.92
C VAL A 187 3.14 -18.78 5.08
N ILE A 188 2.21 -19.68 5.41
CA ILE A 188 0.95 -19.84 4.67
C ILE A 188 0.05 -18.61 4.80
N PHE A 189 -0.04 -18.02 6.00
CA PHE A 189 -0.71 -16.74 6.22
C PHE A 189 -0.09 -15.63 5.36
N GLY A 190 1.25 -15.54 5.31
CA GLY A 190 1.97 -14.57 4.50
C GLY A 190 1.70 -14.74 3.00
N ILE A 191 1.67 -15.98 2.49
CA ILE A 191 1.30 -16.26 1.09
C ILE A 191 -0.12 -15.76 0.80
N GLY A 192 -1.07 -16.05 1.71
CA GLY A 192 -2.44 -15.55 1.61
C GLY A 192 -2.49 -14.01 1.59
N THR A 193 -1.71 -13.37 2.46
CA THR A 193 -1.63 -11.90 2.54
C THR A 193 -1.07 -11.30 1.25
N VAL A 194 0.03 -11.84 0.70
CA VAL A 194 0.60 -11.37 -0.57
C VAL A 194 -0.44 -11.50 -1.69
N LEU A 195 -1.12 -12.65 -1.78
CA LEU A 195 -2.17 -12.87 -2.79
C LEU A 195 -3.31 -11.88 -2.62
N GLY A 196 -3.80 -11.69 -1.40
CA GLY A 196 -4.86 -10.72 -1.08
C GLY A 196 -4.46 -9.29 -1.45
N MET A 197 -3.23 -8.87 -1.12
CA MET A 197 -2.67 -7.56 -1.49
C MET A 197 -2.64 -7.35 -3.00
N VAL A 198 -2.22 -8.35 -3.76
CA VAL A 198 -2.22 -8.30 -5.23
C VAL A 198 -3.64 -8.15 -5.76
N LEU A 199 -4.58 -8.97 -5.28
CA LEU A 199 -5.98 -8.95 -5.72
C LEU A 199 -6.63 -7.59 -5.46
N ILE A 200 -6.48 -7.03 -4.26
CA ILE A 200 -7.03 -5.72 -3.92
C ILE A 200 -6.37 -4.62 -4.73
N THR A 201 -5.05 -4.66 -4.88
CA THR A 201 -4.32 -3.68 -5.68
C THR A 201 -4.79 -3.68 -7.13
N LEU A 202 -4.99 -4.86 -7.73
CA LEU A 202 -5.52 -5.00 -9.08
C LEU A 202 -6.98 -4.54 -9.18
N ALA A 203 -7.83 -4.91 -8.22
CA ALA A 203 -9.23 -4.49 -8.20
C ALA A 203 -9.34 -2.96 -8.13
N MET A 204 -8.58 -2.30 -7.26
CA MET A 204 -8.58 -0.85 -7.14
C MET A 204 -7.99 -0.17 -8.37
N ALA A 205 -6.85 -0.65 -8.89
CA ALA A 205 -6.24 -0.10 -10.09
C ALA A 205 -7.15 -0.24 -11.32
N SER A 206 -7.87 -1.36 -11.47
CA SER A 206 -8.83 -1.56 -12.56
C SER A 206 -10.00 -0.58 -12.46
N THR A 207 -10.55 -0.40 -11.26
CA THR A 207 -11.64 0.55 -11.00
C THR A 207 -11.21 1.99 -11.32
N PHE A 208 -10.04 2.41 -10.85
CA PHE A 208 -9.53 3.75 -11.12
C PHE A 208 -9.18 3.96 -12.59
N SER A 209 -8.57 2.98 -13.25
CA SER A 209 -8.22 3.08 -14.67
C SER A 209 -9.47 3.16 -15.57
N PHE A 210 -10.52 2.41 -15.25
CA PHE A 210 -11.79 2.47 -15.95
C PHE A 210 -12.48 3.83 -15.77
N GLY A 211 -12.53 4.32 -14.52
CA GLY A 211 -13.11 5.64 -14.22
C GLY A 211 -12.38 6.78 -14.93
N GLN A 212 -11.05 6.75 -14.97
CA GLN A 212 -10.24 7.77 -15.65
C GLN A 212 -10.43 7.76 -17.18
N LYS A 213 -10.56 6.58 -17.79
CA LYS A 213 -10.81 6.44 -19.23
C LYS A 213 -12.19 6.98 -19.64
N ARG A 214 -13.20 6.79 -18.79
CA ARG A 214 -14.58 7.20 -19.05
C ARG A 214 -14.81 8.70 -18.79
N PHE A 215 -14.14 9.27 -17.78
CA PHE A 215 -14.32 10.64 -17.35
C PHE A 215 -12.98 11.25 -16.89
N ALA A 216 -12.36 12.09 -17.70
CA ALA A 216 -11.05 12.67 -17.43
C ALA A 216 -10.95 13.46 -16.10
N ARG A 217 -12.06 14.08 -15.64
CA ARG A 217 -12.11 14.82 -14.37
C ARG A 217 -12.22 13.91 -13.14
N ILE A 218 -12.75 12.69 -13.29
CA ILE A 218 -12.99 11.77 -12.17
C ILE A 218 -11.68 11.30 -11.54
N GLY A 219 -10.62 11.14 -12.34
CA GLY A 219 -9.30 10.74 -11.81
C GLY A 219 -8.74 11.69 -10.75
N GLN A 220 -9.00 13.00 -10.87
CA GLN A 220 -8.60 13.99 -9.87
C GLN A 220 -9.40 13.85 -8.58
N HIS A 221 -10.72 13.66 -8.71
CA HIS A 221 -11.59 13.48 -7.54
C HIS A 221 -11.27 12.21 -6.78
N PHE A 222 -10.92 11.11 -7.45
CA PHE A 222 -10.45 9.89 -6.80
C PHE A 222 -9.13 10.10 -6.05
N GLY A 223 -8.17 10.82 -6.64
CA GLY A 223 -6.92 11.16 -5.96
C GLY A 223 -7.16 12.02 -4.71
N LEU A 224 -8.03 13.03 -4.82
CA LEU A 224 -8.44 13.88 -3.70
C LEU A 224 -9.11 13.06 -2.59
N ALA A 225 -10.12 12.27 -2.94
CA ALA A 225 -10.86 11.45 -1.99
C ALA A 225 -9.94 10.45 -1.26
N ALA A 226 -9.11 9.71 -2.01
CA ALA A 226 -8.16 8.77 -1.42
C ALA A 226 -7.15 9.46 -0.50
N GLY A 227 -6.64 10.64 -0.90
CA GLY A 227 -5.71 11.43 -0.07
C GLY A 227 -6.36 11.96 1.21
N LEU A 228 -7.59 12.49 1.13
CA LEU A 228 -8.34 12.97 2.28
C LEU A 228 -8.70 11.82 3.24
N ILE A 229 -9.22 10.72 2.71
CA ILE A 229 -9.57 9.54 3.53
C ILE A 229 -8.33 9.04 4.27
N SER A 230 -7.18 8.91 3.57
CA SER A 230 -5.94 8.46 4.20
C SER A 230 -5.44 9.42 5.28
N LEU A 231 -5.53 10.74 5.03
CA LEU A 231 -5.13 11.76 6.02
C LEU A 231 -6.02 11.72 7.25
N VAL A 232 -7.35 11.75 7.06
CA VAL A 232 -8.32 11.74 8.17
C VAL A 232 -8.22 10.46 8.97
N PHE A 233 -8.16 9.31 8.30
CA PHE A 233 -8.04 8.02 8.96
C PHE A 233 -6.70 7.88 9.71
N GLY A 234 -5.59 8.34 9.11
CA GLY A 234 -4.29 8.36 9.76
C GLY A 234 -4.26 9.24 11.00
N ILE A 235 -4.88 10.43 10.96
CA ILE A 235 -5.03 11.31 12.14
C ILE A 235 -5.89 10.62 13.21
N PHE A 236 -7.02 10.02 12.82
CA PHE A 236 -7.90 9.30 13.73
C PHE A 236 -7.15 8.17 14.45
N VAL A 237 -6.45 7.30 13.71
CA VAL A 237 -5.68 6.19 14.27
C VAL A 237 -4.57 6.71 15.20
N THR A 238 -3.84 7.76 14.78
CA THR A 238 -2.78 8.38 15.60
C THR A 238 -3.34 8.94 16.92
N TYR A 239 -4.49 9.63 16.87
CA TYR A 239 -5.15 10.14 18.06
C TYR A 239 -5.60 9.01 18.98
N GLN A 240 -6.22 7.98 18.43
CA GLN A 240 -6.71 6.83 19.18
C GLN A 240 -5.56 6.13 19.91
N ILE A 241 -4.47 5.82 19.21
CA ILE A 241 -3.30 5.14 19.79
C ILE A 241 -2.63 6.03 20.84
N GLY A 242 -2.46 7.32 20.54
CA GLY A 242 -1.76 8.26 21.41
C GLY A 242 -2.49 8.49 22.74
N PHE A 243 -3.80 8.72 22.66
CA PHE A 243 -4.59 9.19 23.81
C PHE A 243 -5.57 8.13 24.33
N SER A 244 -6.36 7.47 23.47
CA SER A 244 -7.37 6.52 23.91
C SER A 244 -6.78 5.20 24.38
N ASP A 245 -5.81 4.66 23.62
CA ASP A 245 -5.10 3.43 23.96
C ASP A 245 -3.90 3.70 24.90
N GLY A 246 -3.61 4.99 25.14
CA GLY A 246 -2.76 5.46 26.23
C GLY A 246 -1.25 5.35 25.98
N LEU A 247 -0.78 5.36 24.71
CA LEU A 247 0.66 5.32 24.41
C LEU A 247 1.44 6.42 25.15
N PHE A 248 0.87 7.64 25.20
CA PHE A 248 1.47 8.81 25.85
C PHE A 248 1.01 8.99 27.32
N THR A 249 0.25 8.03 27.86
CA THR A 249 -0.22 8.04 29.25
C THR A 249 0.57 7.07 30.14
N SER A 250 0.29 7.10 31.44
CA SER A 250 0.91 6.19 32.41
C SER A 250 0.39 4.74 32.30
N HIS A 251 -0.77 4.52 31.67
CA HIS A 251 -1.44 3.22 31.61
C HIS A 251 -1.74 2.81 30.16
N PRO A 252 -0.73 2.39 29.38
CA PRO A 252 -0.95 1.94 28.02
C PRO A 252 -1.71 0.60 28.02
N ILE A 253 -2.83 0.54 27.29
CA ILE A 253 -3.62 -0.67 27.08
C ILE A 253 -3.51 -1.03 25.60
N TRP A 254 -2.84 -2.13 25.30
CA TRP A 254 -2.74 -2.61 23.94
C TRP A 254 -3.60 -3.86 23.77
N THR A 255 -4.65 -3.74 22.99
CA THR A 255 -5.48 -4.85 22.50
C THR A 255 -5.21 -4.96 21.00
N PRO A 256 -4.51 -6.00 20.52
CA PRO A 256 -4.27 -6.20 19.09
C PRO A 256 -5.62 -6.23 18.34
N ARG A 257 -5.71 -5.49 17.27
CA ARG A 257 -6.94 -5.31 16.46
C ARG A 257 -6.84 -6.04 15.13
#